data_981594426a342306af9f4581954caeb3
#
_entry.id   981594426a342306af9f4581954caeb3
#
_cell.length_a   1.000
_cell.length_b   1.000
_cell.length_c   1.000
_cell.angle_alpha   90.00
_cell.angle_beta   90.00
_cell.angle_gamma   90.00
#
_symmetry.space_group_name_H-M   'P 1'
#
loop_
_entity.id
_entity.type
_entity.pdbx_description
1 polymer ?
#
loop_
_entity_poly.entity_id
_entity_poly.type
_entity_poly.pdbx_seq_one_letter_code
_entity_poly.pdbx_strand_id
1 'polypeptide(L)' 'MIKASICTIGDEILIGQIVDTNSSMISRRLGELGIEVTRMLSISDNHKEIVESLRSEMQRNDIVI' A
#
# COMPACT_ATOMS: atom_id res chain seq x y z
N MET A 1 -16.04 4.85 8.66
CA MET A 1 -15.46 3.66 8.04
C MET A 1 -13.94 3.67 8.24
N ILE A 2 -13.38 2.54 8.57
CA ILE A 2 -11.94 2.41 8.72
C ILE A 2 -11.28 2.50 7.34
N LYS A 3 -10.27 3.34 7.22
CA LYS A 3 -9.54 3.56 5.98
C LYS A 3 -8.15 2.93 6.06
N ALA A 4 -7.75 2.27 4.99
CA ALA A 4 -6.45 1.62 4.91
C ALA A 4 -5.76 1.95 3.59
N SER A 5 -4.43 1.96 3.61
CA SER A 5 -3.63 1.97 2.39
C SER A 5 -2.71 0.76 2.38
N ILE A 6 -2.35 0.32 1.19
CA ILE A 6 -1.46 -0.82 0.97
C ILE A 6 -0.22 -0.32 0.25
N CYS A 7 0.95 -0.58 0.83
CA CYS A 7 2.22 -0.17 0.26
C CYS A 7 3.05 -1.41 -0.11
N THR A 8 3.52 -1.47 -1.33
CA THR A 8 4.52 -2.46 -1.71
C THR A 8 5.86 -1.78 -1.86
N ILE A 9 6.91 -2.47 -1.43
CA ILE A 9 8.27 -1.94 -1.50
C ILE A 9 9.07 -2.85 -2.42
N GLY A 10 9.60 -2.29 -3.50
CA GLY A 10 10.38 -3.04 -4.45
C GLY A 10 10.41 -2.37 -5.81
N ASP A 11 11.61 -2.19 -6.35
CA ASP A 11 11.78 -1.54 -7.65
C ASP A 11 11.22 -2.40 -8.77
N GLU A 12 11.24 -3.72 -8.63
CA GLU A 12 10.73 -4.65 -9.63
C GLU A 12 9.21 -4.50 -9.85
N ILE A 13 8.48 -4.14 -8.81
CA ILE A 13 7.04 -3.88 -8.91
C ILE A 13 6.81 -2.49 -9.48
N LEU A 14 7.59 -1.52 -9.02
CA LEU A 14 7.47 -0.12 -9.41
C LEU A 14 7.68 0.06 -10.92
N ILE A 15 8.66 -0.65 -11.49
CA ILE A 15 8.95 -0.56 -12.93
C ILE A 15 8.15 -1.55 -13.77
N GLY A 16 7.23 -2.31 -13.15
CA GLY A 16 6.38 -3.23 -13.87
C GLY A 16 7.04 -4.56 -14.26
N GLN A 17 8.15 -4.89 -13.64
CA GLN A 17 8.87 -6.14 -13.90
C GLN A 17 8.11 -7.35 -13.34
N ILE A 18 7.42 -7.15 -12.23
CA ILE A 18 6.62 -8.16 -11.56
C ILE A 18 5.23 -7.57 -11.29
N VAL A 19 4.19 -8.35 -11.55
CA VAL A 19 2.82 -7.94 -11.25
C VAL A 19 2.53 -8.16 -9.76
N ASP A 20 2.00 -7.13 -9.11
CA ASP A 20 1.66 -7.21 -7.69
C ASP A 20 0.27 -7.79 -7.50
N THR A 21 0.19 -9.11 -7.41
CA THR A 21 -1.08 -9.80 -7.16
C THR A 21 -1.45 -9.84 -5.68
N ASN A 22 -0.47 -9.69 -4.79
CA ASN A 22 -0.70 -9.74 -3.35
C ASN A 22 -1.52 -8.53 -2.87
N SER A 23 -1.22 -7.34 -3.36
CA SER A 23 -1.96 -6.14 -2.99
C SER A 23 -3.44 -6.24 -3.39
N SER A 24 -3.71 -6.79 -4.57
CA SER A 24 -5.09 -7.00 -5.02
C SER A 24 -5.84 -7.95 -4.12
N MET A 25 -5.20 -9.05 -3.71
CA MET A 25 -5.80 -10.02 -2.82
C MET A 25 -6.08 -9.41 -1.44
N ILE A 26 -5.10 -8.69 -0.88
CA ILE A 26 -5.25 -8.04 0.42
C ILE A 26 -6.37 -7.01 0.38
N SER A 27 -6.42 -6.21 -0.67
CA SER A 27 -7.46 -5.20 -0.85
C SER A 27 -8.86 -5.82 -0.86
N ARG A 28 -9.01 -6.93 -1.56
CA ARG A 28 -10.29 -7.64 -1.63
C ARG A 28 -10.72 -8.15 -0.25
N ARG A 29 -9.78 -8.75 0.48
CA ARG A 29 -10.07 -9.28 1.82
C ARG A 29 -10.44 -8.17 2.79
N LEU A 30 -9.74 -7.05 2.74
CA LEU A 30 -10.06 -5.89 3.58
C LEU A 30 -11.46 -5.36 3.26
N GLY A 31 -11.81 -5.30 1.99
CA GLY A 31 -13.15 -4.87 1.57
C GLY A 31 -14.23 -5.78 2.11
N GLU A 32 -14.00 -7.10 2.12
CA GLU A 32 -14.94 -8.07 2.70
C GLU A 32 -15.16 -7.84 4.20
N LEU A 33 -14.15 -7.29 4.89
CA LEU A 33 -14.22 -6.96 6.32
C LEU A 33 -14.79 -5.56 6.58
N GLY A 34 -15.19 -4.85 5.54
CA GLY A 34 -15.75 -3.51 5.67
C GLY A 34 -14.72 -2.41 5.82
N ILE A 35 -13.45 -2.69 5.47
CA ILE A 35 -12.38 -1.71 5.51
C ILE A 35 -12.20 -1.11 4.12
N GLU A 36 -12.22 0.23 4.04
CA GLU A 36 -12.04 0.93 2.77
C GLU A 36 -10.56 1.04 2.44
N VAL A 37 -10.13 0.45 1.33
CA VAL A 37 -8.78 0.65 0.82
C VAL A 37 -8.77 1.92 -0.03
N THR A 38 -8.12 2.96 0.47
CA THR A 38 -8.11 4.26 -0.17
C THR A 38 -7.05 4.38 -1.25
N ARG A 39 -5.92 3.69 -1.06
CA ARG A 39 -4.80 3.72 -1.99
C ARG A 39 -4.01 2.42 -1.96
N MET A 40 -3.48 2.07 -3.12
CA MET A 40 -2.43 1.06 -3.25
C MET A 40 -1.27 1.73 -3.97
N LEU A 41 -0.09 1.70 -3.38
CA LEU A 41 1.07 2.35 -3.96
C LEU A 41 2.31 1.48 -3.86
N SER A 42 3.22 1.67 -4.81
CA SER A 42 4.52 1.01 -4.82
C SER A 42 5.60 2.04 -4.51
N ILE A 43 6.52 1.65 -3.64
CA ILE A 43 7.57 2.53 -3.15
C ILE A 43 8.92 1.93 -3.55
N SER A 44 9.83 2.78 -4.02
CA SER A 44 11.19 2.38 -4.30
C SER A 44 11.86 1.86 -3.04
N ASP A 45 12.73 0.85 -3.18
CA ASP A 45 13.51 0.31 -2.06
C ASP A 45 14.62 1.27 -1.68
N ASN A 46 14.23 2.37 -1.07
CA ASN A 46 15.09 3.48 -0.67
C ASN A 46 14.57 3.98 0.68
N HIS A 47 15.46 4.08 1.65
CA HIS A 47 15.09 4.44 3.02
C HIS A 47 14.28 5.74 3.09
N LYS A 48 14.73 6.79 2.42
CA LYS A 48 14.06 8.09 2.45
C LYS A 48 12.65 8.00 1.86
N GLU A 49 12.51 7.31 0.72
CA GLU A 49 11.23 7.15 0.06
C GLU A 49 10.26 6.36 0.93
N ILE A 50 10.74 5.30 1.57
CA ILE A 50 9.92 4.48 2.45
C ILE A 50 9.41 5.31 3.63
N VAL A 51 10.31 6.02 4.31
CA VAL A 51 9.94 6.82 5.49
C VAL A 51 8.94 7.91 5.12
N GLU A 52 9.19 8.65 4.05
CA GLU A 52 8.32 9.74 3.63
C GLU A 52 6.94 9.22 3.22
N SER A 53 6.91 8.14 2.45
CA SER A 53 5.65 7.57 1.97
C SER A 53 4.81 7.02 3.11
N LEU A 54 5.41 6.26 4.03
CA LEU A 54 4.70 5.71 5.17
C LEU A 54 4.16 6.81 6.07
N ARG A 55 4.97 7.83 6.32
CA ARG A 55 4.53 8.96 7.14
C ARG A 55 3.32 9.65 6.54
N SER A 56 3.35 9.88 5.23
CA SER A 56 2.23 10.50 4.52
C SER A 56 0.97 9.63 4.58
N GLU A 57 1.11 8.32 4.35
CA GLU A 57 -0.04 7.42 4.36
C GLU A 57 -0.63 7.26 5.76
N MET A 58 0.21 7.27 6.79
CA MET A 58 -0.25 7.18 8.18
C MET A 58 -1.08 8.38 8.60
N GLN A 59 -0.86 9.54 7.98
CA GLN A 59 -1.67 10.74 8.26
C GLN A 59 -3.03 10.69 7.60
N ARG A 60 -3.18 9.90 6.54
CA ARG A 60 -4.40 9.84 5.73
C ARG A 60 -5.31 8.67 6.09
N ASN A 61 -4.75 7.65 6.70
CA ASN A 61 -5.45 6.39 6.92
C ASN A 61 -5.33 5.94 8.38
N ASP A 62 -6.26 5.09 8.78
CA ASP A 62 -6.23 4.46 10.09
C ASP A 62 -5.23 3.30 10.12
N ILE A 63 -5.06 2.64 8.98
CA ILE A 63 -4.20 1.47 8.84
C ILE A 63 -3.31 1.63 7.60
N VAL A 64 -2.03 1.28 7.72
CA VAL A 64 -1.11 1.19 6.60
C VAL A 64 -0.49 -0.20 6.59
N ILE A 65 -0.61 -0.90 5.49
CA ILE A 65 -0.10 -2.27 5.33
C ILE A 65 1.04 -2.28 4.33
#